data_bc03b0b6691c23a83de7baa74ea36450
#
_entry.id   bc03b0b6691c23a83de7baa74ea36450
#
_cell.length_a   1.000
_cell.length_b   1.000
_cell.length_c   1.000
_cell.angle_alpha   90.00
_cell.angle_beta   90.00
_cell.angle_gamma   90.00
#
_symmetry.space_group_name_H-M   'P 1'
#
loop_
_entity.id
_entity.type
_entity.pdbx_description
1 polymer ?
#
loop_
_entity_poly.entity_id
_entity_poly.type
_entity_poly.pdbx_seq_one_letter_code
_entity_poly.pdbx_strand_id
1 'polypeptide(L)' 'MCLAVPGLIESTRTENGLRFGDVRFGTVRREVCLEYVPEAEVGDWVIVHVGMAIQRLDQEAAERTLALLREAGA' A
#
# COMPACT_ATOMS: atom_id res chain seq x y z
N MET A 1 16.95 -3.80 -4.73
CA MET A 1 16.11 -2.96 -5.57
C MET A 1 14.67 -3.04 -5.11
N CYS A 2 14.05 -1.92 -5.04
CA CYS A 2 12.69 -1.84 -4.55
C CYS A 2 11.69 -1.88 -5.70
N LEU A 3 10.78 -2.85 -5.66
CA LEU A 3 9.66 -2.87 -6.60
C LEU A 3 8.50 -2.16 -5.92
N ALA A 4 7.98 -1.14 -6.57
CA ALA A 4 6.85 -0.38 -6.04
C ALA A 4 5.55 -1.13 -6.34
N VAL A 5 5.28 -2.17 -5.57
CA VAL A 5 4.07 -2.97 -5.72
C VAL A 5 2.95 -2.32 -4.92
N PRO A 6 1.83 -1.99 -5.55
CA PRO A 6 0.69 -1.43 -4.80
C PRO A 6 0.11 -2.45 -3.83
N GLY A 7 -0.21 -1.99 -2.64
CA GLY A 7 -0.90 -2.79 -1.64
C GLY A 7 -2.22 -2.16 -1.28
N LEU A 8 -3.19 -2.99 -0.94
CA LEU A 8 -4.53 -2.55 -0.58
C LEU A 8 -4.68 -2.45 0.93
N ILE A 9 -5.08 -1.28 1.41
CA ILE A 9 -5.31 -1.09 2.85
C ILE A 9 -6.60 -1.81 3.22
N GLU A 10 -6.50 -2.81 4.12
CA GLU A 10 -7.66 -3.58 4.55
C GLU A 10 -8.20 -3.12 5.89
N SER A 11 -7.34 -2.58 6.74
CA SER A 11 -7.77 -2.03 8.03
C SER A 11 -6.78 -0.96 8.47
N THR A 12 -7.23 -0.09 9.36
CA THR A 12 -6.37 0.95 9.94
C THR A 12 -6.54 0.98 11.44
N ARG A 13 -5.52 1.45 12.14
CA ARG A 13 -5.59 1.66 13.58
C ARG A 13 -4.59 2.73 13.98
N THR A 14 -4.77 3.27 15.19
CA THR A 14 -3.86 4.25 15.76
C THR A 14 -3.26 3.66 17.03
N GLU A 15 -1.94 3.72 17.14
CA GLU A 15 -1.21 3.27 18.32
C GLU A 15 -0.18 4.33 18.69
N ASN A 16 -0.21 4.77 19.95
CA ASN A 16 0.72 5.78 20.46
C ASN A 16 0.78 7.04 19.58
N GLY A 17 -0.38 7.44 19.07
CA GLY A 17 -0.48 8.61 18.21
C GLY A 17 -0.03 8.43 16.78
N LEU A 18 0.37 7.21 16.41
CA LEU A 18 0.79 6.90 15.04
C LEU A 18 -0.25 6.02 14.36
N ARG A 19 -0.45 6.26 13.09
CA ARG A 19 -1.44 5.53 12.32
C ARG A 19 -0.79 4.40 11.54
N PHE A 20 -1.35 3.20 11.68
CA PHE A 20 -0.89 2.00 10.99
C PHE A 20 -2.05 1.36 10.25
N GLY A 21 -1.72 0.52 9.29
CA GLY A 21 -2.72 -0.26 8.58
C GLY A 21 -2.21 -1.63 8.24
N ASP A 22 -3.13 -2.56 8.04
CA ASP A 22 -2.82 -3.85 7.45
C ASP A 22 -3.01 -3.72 5.95
N VAL A 23 -1.94 -3.98 5.21
CA VAL A 23 -1.91 -3.81 3.77
C VAL A 23 -1.67 -5.15 3.12
N ARG A 24 -2.51 -5.48 2.14
CA ARG A 24 -2.43 -6.75 1.44
C ARG A 24 -1.74 -6.59 0.09
N PHE A 25 -0.74 -7.43 -0.12
CA PHE A 25 -0.02 -7.53 -1.39
C PHE A 25 -0.29 -8.93 -1.95
N GLY A 26 -1.27 -9.05 -2.84
CA GLY A 26 -1.70 -10.36 -3.32
C GLY A 26 -2.28 -11.18 -2.17
N THR A 27 -1.57 -12.22 -1.72
CA THR A 27 -2.00 -13.06 -0.61
C THR A 27 -1.27 -12.77 0.69
N VAL A 28 -0.34 -11.81 0.68
CA VAL A 28 0.48 -11.50 1.85
C VAL A 28 0.00 -10.20 2.49
N ARG A 29 -0.15 -10.21 3.81
CA ARG A 29 -0.51 -9.02 4.58
C ARG A 29 0.68 -8.56 5.40
N ARG A 30 0.84 -7.24 5.48
CA ARG A 30 1.91 -6.62 6.26
C ARG A 30 1.37 -5.42 7.01
N GLU A 31 1.91 -5.19 8.20
CA GLU A 31 1.66 -3.96 8.93
C GLU A 31 2.49 -2.84 8.32
N VAL A 32 1.85 -1.71 8.05
CA VAL A 32 2.47 -0.59 7.36
C VAL A 32 2.15 0.69 8.11
N CYS A 33 3.14 1.55 8.28
CA CYS A 33 2.94 2.87 8.85
C CYS A 33 2.33 3.79 7.79
N LEU A 34 1.28 4.53 8.15
CA LEU A 34 0.53 5.38 7.24
C LEU A 34 0.75 6.87 7.49
N GLU A 35 1.78 7.23 8.27
CA GLU A 35 1.99 8.63 8.68
C GLU A 35 2.32 9.57 7.51
N TYR A 36 2.95 9.07 6.45
CA TYR A 36 3.25 9.88 5.27
C TYR A 36 2.07 10.06 4.33
N VAL A 37 1.01 9.29 4.51
CA VAL A 37 -0.18 9.36 3.66
C VAL A 37 -1.42 9.49 4.55
N PRO A 38 -1.54 10.60 5.27
CA PRO A 38 -2.64 10.75 6.24
C PRO A 38 -4.02 10.70 5.60
N GLU A 39 -4.12 10.95 4.31
CA GLU A 39 -5.38 10.89 3.57
C GLU A 39 -5.80 9.46 3.22
N ALA A 40 -4.90 8.48 3.36
CA ALA A 40 -5.20 7.11 2.95
C ALA A 40 -6.16 6.42 3.92
N GLU A 41 -7.12 5.69 3.38
CA GLU A 41 -8.16 5.02 4.15
C GLU A 41 -8.33 3.58 3.67
N VAL A 42 -9.13 2.81 4.42
CA VAL A 42 -9.46 1.44 4.01
C VAL A 42 -10.04 1.45 2.60
N GLY A 43 -9.54 0.55 1.77
CA GLY A 43 -9.93 0.48 0.37
C GLY A 43 -9.02 1.24 -0.57
N ASP A 44 -8.12 2.06 -0.03
CA ASP A 44 -7.16 2.78 -0.85
C ASP A 44 -5.94 1.92 -1.13
N TRP A 45 -5.28 2.20 -2.25
CA TRP A 45 -4.03 1.56 -2.64
C TRP A 45 -2.86 2.45 -2.27
N VAL A 46 -1.79 1.85 -1.80
CA VAL A 46 -0.58 2.59 -1.43
C VAL A 46 0.66 1.90 -1.95
N ILE A 47 1.68 2.70 -2.21
CA ILE A 47 3.02 2.19 -2.48
C ILE A 47 3.76 2.15 -1.15
N VAL A 48 4.38 1.01 -0.84
CA VAL A 48 5.06 0.81 0.44
C VAL A 48 6.53 0.55 0.22
N HIS A 49 7.35 1.20 1.01
CA HIS A 49 8.80 1.02 1.00
C HIS A 49 9.28 0.92 2.44
N VAL A 50 9.93 -0.19 2.75
CA VAL A 50 10.49 -0.46 4.08
C VAL A 50 9.45 -0.27 5.19
N GLY A 51 8.26 -0.86 4.98
CA GLY A 51 7.19 -0.84 5.98
C GLY A 51 6.47 0.50 6.12
N MET A 52 6.74 1.45 5.23
CA MET A 52 6.14 2.78 5.28
C MET A 52 5.42 3.06 3.98
N ALA A 53 4.14 3.42 4.06
CA ALA A 53 3.41 3.86 2.88
C ALA A 53 3.91 5.25 2.48
N ILE A 54 4.34 5.39 1.23
CA ILE A 54 4.94 6.65 0.78
C ILE A 54 4.09 7.39 -0.24
N GLN A 55 3.09 6.72 -0.81
CA GLN A 55 2.25 7.34 -1.83
C GLN A 55 0.91 6.61 -1.88
N ARG A 56 -0.16 7.39 -1.98
CA ARG A 56 -1.49 6.85 -2.21
C ARG A 56 -1.76 6.82 -3.71
N LEU A 57 -2.34 5.72 -4.20
CA LEU A 57 -2.75 5.60 -5.59
C LEU A 57 -4.27 5.49 -5.65
N ASP A 58 -4.88 6.06 -6.71
CA ASP A 58 -6.27 5.74 -6.96
C ASP A 58 -6.35 4.33 -7.58
N GLN A 59 -7.57 3.81 -7.66
CA GLN A 59 -7.77 2.44 -8.14
C GLN A 59 -7.25 2.24 -9.55
N GLU A 60 -7.48 3.20 -10.43
CA GLU A 60 -7.04 3.09 -11.82
C GLU A 60 -5.53 3.03 -11.94
N ALA A 61 -4.82 3.90 -11.19
CA ALA A 61 -3.37 3.89 -11.20
C ALA A 61 -2.81 2.59 -10.64
N ALA A 62 -3.43 2.06 -9.57
CA ALA A 62 -3.02 0.79 -8.99
C ALA A 62 -3.18 -0.36 -9.98
N GLU A 63 -4.31 -0.39 -10.67
CA GLU A 63 -4.58 -1.44 -11.65
C GLU A 63 -3.59 -1.39 -12.81
N ARG A 64 -3.24 -0.20 -13.28
CA ARG A 64 -2.25 -0.06 -14.34
C ARG A 64 -0.89 -0.55 -13.90
N THR A 65 -0.49 -0.21 -12.69
CA THR A 65 0.81 -0.64 -12.16
C THR A 65 0.87 -2.16 -12.00
N LEU A 66 -0.20 -2.75 -11.46
CA LEU A 66 -0.26 -4.21 -11.30
C LEU A 66 -0.24 -4.92 -12.64
N ALA A 67 -0.91 -4.38 -13.66
CA ALA A 67 -0.90 -4.95 -15.00
C ALA A 67 0.50 -4.91 -15.59
N LEU A 68 1.22 -3.79 -15.43
CA LEU A 68 2.59 -3.68 -15.91
C LEU A 68 3.52 -4.68 -15.23
N LEU A 69 3.36 -4.88 -13.93
CA LEU A 69 4.18 -5.83 -13.19
C LEU A 69 3.94 -7.26 -13.70
N ARG A 70 2.68 -7.60 -13.99
CA ARG A 70 2.36 -8.93 -14.55
C ARG A 70 3.01 -9.12 -15.93
N GLU A 71 2.94 -8.09 -16.77
CA GLU A 71 3.54 -8.16 -18.11
C GLU A 71 5.06 -8.25 -18.06
N ALA A 72 5.67 -7.70 -17.02
CA ALA A 72 7.11 -7.79 -16.84
C ALA A 72 7.56 -9.15 -16.32
N GLY A 73 6.64 -10.09 -16.14
CA GLY A 73 6.99 -11.43 -15.68
C GLY A 73 7.21 -11.51 -14.18
N ALA A 74 6.70 -10.55 -13.46
CA ALA A 74 6.86 -10.52 -12.00
C ALA A 74 5.82 -11.40 -11.32
#